data_505adfb791bf85006b9e47a65b0f80d9
#
_entry.id   505adfb791bf85006b9e47a65b0f80d9
#
_cell.length_a   1.000
_cell.length_b   1.000
_cell.length_c   1.000
_cell.angle_alpha   90.00
_cell.angle_beta   90.00
_cell.angle_gamma   90.00
#
_symmetry.space_group_name_H-M   'P 1'
#
loop_
_entity.id
_entity.type
_entity.pdbx_description
1 polymer ?
#
loop_
_entity_poly.entity_id
_entity_poly.type
_entity_poly.pdbx_seq_one_letter_code
_entity_poly.pdbx_strand_id
1 'polypeptide(L)'
;MTFFTYNGISSADFGLHIESKNIFSAPEYDISFQSIPGRSGDLIVSNNRFANVKVTYTVFVRRNTVEDLSDLLRAVKDWLYTEPDRYHEITDSYDSLYLRYGVISGSLDIEDQLNKVGCFTVTFNCKPYRYKKDGLLETSVTSGSSLFNPEAFSAKPLITLTGSGDFRKPAAATTKYLVRKSLSP
;
A
#
# COMPACT_ATOMS: atom_id res chain seq x y z
N MET A 1 14.73 -14.98 -2.63
CA MET A 1 13.31 -15.36 -2.77
C MET A 1 12.50 -14.07 -2.82
N THR A 2 11.53 -13.99 -3.71
CA THR A 2 10.66 -12.81 -3.83
C THR A 2 9.44 -13.00 -2.93
N PHE A 3 9.06 -11.95 -2.20
CA PHE A 3 7.97 -11.99 -1.22
C PHE A 3 7.27 -10.63 -1.11
N PHE A 4 6.09 -10.63 -0.57
CA PHE A 4 5.41 -9.44 -0.06
C PHE A 4 5.18 -9.56 1.44
N THR A 5 5.02 -8.43 2.11
CA THR A 5 4.68 -8.37 3.53
C THR A 5 3.33 -7.69 3.67
N TYR A 6 2.44 -8.25 4.46
CA TYR A 6 1.12 -7.70 4.76
C TYR A 6 0.91 -7.71 6.26
N ASN A 7 0.55 -6.57 6.83
CA ASN A 7 0.36 -6.40 8.27
C ASN A 7 1.55 -6.91 9.11
N GLY A 8 2.78 -6.60 8.64
CA GLY A 8 4.02 -6.99 9.34
C GLY A 8 4.47 -8.44 9.16
N ILE A 9 3.67 -9.31 8.54
CA ILE A 9 3.99 -10.74 8.33
C ILE A 9 4.37 -10.97 6.87
N SER A 10 5.43 -11.73 6.63
CA SER A 10 5.95 -12.02 5.30
C SER A 10 5.28 -13.23 4.67
N SER A 11 4.96 -13.15 3.38
CA SER A 11 4.51 -14.31 2.61
C SER A 11 5.54 -15.44 2.56
N ALA A 12 6.82 -15.11 2.75
CA ALA A 12 7.90 -16.08 2.83
C ALA A 12 7.82 -16.96 4.08
N ASP A 13 7.26 -16.44 5.19
CA ASP A 13 7.12 -17.19 6.45
C ASP A 13 6.16 -18.38 6.29
N PHE A 14 5.23 -18.27 5.35
CA PHE A 14 4.33 -19.36 4.96
C PHE A 14 4.91 -20.22 3.82
N GLY A 15 6.09 -19.87 3.29
CA GLY A 15 6.68 -20.54 2.14
C GLY A 15 5.93 -20.32 0.84
N LEU A 16 5.22 -19.19 0.70
CA LEU A 16 4.54 -18.82 -0.53
C LEU A 16 5.54 -18.37 -1.58
N HIS A 17 5.40 -18.90 -2.79
CA HIS A 17 6.19 -18.53 -3.96
C HIS A 17 5.33 -17.66 -4.88
N ILE A 18 5.84 -16.49 -5.27
CA ILE A 18 5.16 -15.59 -6.20
C ILE A 18 5.45 -16.03 -7.63
N GLU A 19 4.42 -16.39 -8.36
CA GLU A 19 4.46 -16.72 -9.78
C GLU A 19 4.34 -15.47 -10.66
N SER A 20 3.33 -14.65 -10.38
CA SER A 20 3.09 -13.39 -11.09
C SER A 20 2.52 -12.30 -10.17
N LYS A 21 2.61 -11.05 -10.63
CA LYS A 21 2.12 -9.89 -9.88
C LYS A 21 1.84 -8.70 -10.78
N ASN A 22 0.97 -7.78 -10.34
CA ASN A 22 0.69 -6.52 -11.04
C ASN A 22 0.93 -5.27 -10.17
N ILE A 23 2.00 -5.26 -9.39
CA ILE A 23 2.30 -4.19 -8.42
C ILE A 23 2.55 -2.80 -9.04
N PHE A 24 2.79 -2.72 -10.34
CA PHE A 24 3.06 -1.47 -11.07
C PHE A 24 1.82 -0.88 -11.74
N SER A 25 0.63 -1.43 -11.50
CA SER A 25 -0.61 -0.85 -12.00
C SER A 25 -0.84 0.54 -11.44
N ALA A 26 -1.27 1.46 -12.31
CA ALA A 26 -1.62 2.83 -11.94
C ALA A 26 -3.09 2.92 -11.52
N PRO A 27 -3.44 3.76 -10.54
CA PRO A 27 -4.82 4.04 -10.20
C PRO A 27 -5.48 4.90 -11.29
N GLU A 28 -6.77 4.71 -11.46
CA GLU A 28 -7.59 5.54 -12.34
C GLU A 28 -7.89 6.88 -11.69
N TYR A 29 -7.81 7.96 -12.49
CA TYR A 29 -8.25 9.28 -12.04
C TYR A 29 -9.75 9.40 -12.25
N ASP A 30 -10.46 9.82 -11.20
CA ASP A 30 -11.93 9.87 -11.17
C ASP A 30 -12.43 11.12 -11.92
N ILE A 31 -12.79 10.89 -13.19
CA ILE A 31 -13.33 11.91 -14.10
C ILE A 31 -14.59 11.40 -14.80
N SER A 32 -15.44 12.33 -15.18
CA SER A 32 -16.58 12.07 -16.07
C SER A 32 -16.53 12.98 -17.30
N PHE A 33 -17.05 12.49 -18.41
CA PHE A 33 -17.12 13.21 -19.67
C PHE A 33 -18.56 13.62 -19.94
N GLN A 34 -18.80 14.90 -20.23
CA GLN A 34 -20.11 15.43 -20.57
C GLN A 34 -20.09 15.97 -21.99
N SER A 35 -20.95 15.42 -22.84
CA SER A 35 -21.16 15.92 -24.20
C SER A 35 -21.94 17.22 -24.18
N ILE A 36 -21.46 18.21 -24.93
CA ILE A 36 -22.11 19.52 -25.09
C ILE A 36 -22.66 19.60 -26.53
N PRO A 37 -23.97 19.80 -26.73
CA PRO A 37 -24.54 19.94 -28.06
C PRO A 37 -23.86 21.05 -28.87
N GLY A 38 -23.54 20.77 -30.13
CA GLY A 38 -22.88 21.72 -31.02
C GLY A 38 -21.38 21.94 -30.83
N ARG A 39 -20.75 21.20 -29.92
CA ARG A 39 -19.30 21.23 -29.69
C ARG A 39 -18.68 19.86 -29.95
N SER A 40 -17.54 19.85 -30.67
CA SER A 40 -16.73 18.63 -30.81
C SER A 40 -15.85 18.47 -29.59
N GLY A 41 -15.85 17.24 -29.01
CA GLY A 41 -15.15 16.91 -27.78
C GLY A 41 -15.99 17.16 -26.50
N ASP A 42 -15.79 16.30 -25.52
CA ASP A 42 -16.51 16.32 -24.25
C ASP A 42 -15.89 17.30 -23.25
N LEU A 43 -16.72 17.79 -22.32
CA LEU A 43 -16.24 18.50 -21.13
C LEU A 43 -15.77 17.48 -20.10
N ILE A 44 -14.54 17.66 -19.61
CA ILE A 44 -13.99 16.83 -18.53
C ILE A 44 -14.41 17.43 -17.18
N VAL A 45 -15.14 16.64 -16.40
CA VAL A 45 -15.52 16.98 -15.02
C VAL A 45 -14.71 16.10 -14.07
N SER A 46 -13.86 16.72 -13.27
CA SER A 46 -12.95 16.03 -12.35
C SER A 46 -13.52 15.97 -10.93
N ASN A 47 -13.46 14.80 -10.31
CA ASN A 47 -13.75 14.61 -8.88
C ASN A 47 -12.51 14.85 -7.99
N ASN A 48 -11.39 15.29 -8.57
CA ASN A 48 -10.14 15.63 -7.87
C ASN A 48 -9.60 14.51 -6.97
N ARG A 49 -9.78 13.25 -7.39
CA ARG A 49 -9.27 12.09 -6.66
C ARG A 49 -8.87 10.97 -7.60
N PHE A 50 -7.99 10.11 -7.13
CA PHE A 50 -7.70 8.82 -7.74
C PHE A 50 -8.54 7.71 -7.09
N ALA A 51 -8.98 6.75 -7.86
CA ALA A 51 -9.61 5.54 -7.37
C ALA A 51 -8.58 4.60 -6.71
N ASN A 52 -9.05 3.69 -5.89
CA ASN A 52 -8.19 2.63 -5.36
C ASN A 52 -7.68 1.74 -6.49
N VAL A 53 -6.49 1.18 -6.29
CA VAL A 53 -5.85 0.28 -7.27
C VAL A 53 -5.87 -1.15 -6.74
N LYS A 54 -6.20 -2.11 -7.61
CA LYS A 54 -6.09 -3.54 -7.29
C LYS A 54 -4.66 -4.00 -7.54
N VAL A 55 -4.05 -4.59 -6.51
CA VAL A 55 -2.73 -5.23 -6.56
C VAL A 55 -2.93 -6.72 -6.34
N THR A 56 -2.43 -7.53 -7.26
CA THR A 56 -2.59 -8.98 -7.21
C THR A 56 -1.25 -9.69 -7.17
N TYR A 57 -1.21 -10.79 -6.44
CA TYR A 57 -0.10 -11.74 -6.41
C TYR A 57 -0.66 -13.13 -6.67
N THR A 58 -0.28 -13.74 -7.79
CA THR A 58 -0.52 -15.16 -8.02
C THR A 58 0.59 -15.92 -7.32
N VAL A 59 0.22 -16.79 -6.41
CA VAL A 59 1.15 -17.51 -5.57
C VAL A 59 0.86 -19.00 -5.57
N PHE A 60 1.91 -19.79 -5.31
CA PHE A 60 1.75 -21.20 -5.03
C PHE A 60 2.55 -21.60 -3.80
N VAL A 61 2.14 -22.69 -3.19
CA VAL A 61 2.83 -23.30 -2.06
C VAL A 61 2.84 -24.81 -2.24
N ARG A 62 3.93 -25.45 -1.83
CA ARG A 62 4.08 -26.91 -1.89
C ARG A 62 4.30 -27.48 -0.50
N ARG A 63 3.62 -28.60 -0.21
CA ARG A 63 3.83 -29.42 1.00
C ARG A 63 3.91 -30.90 0.62
N ASN A 64 4.44 -31.68 1.54
CA ASN A 64 4.63 -33.12 1.30
C ASN A 64 3.38 -33.95 1.65
N THR A 65 2.57 -33.47 2.59
CA THR A 65 1.33 -34.12 3.05
C THR A 65 0.13 -33.21 2.83
N VAL A 66 -1.06 -33.81 2.76
CA VAL A 66 -2.34 -33.07 2.64
C VAL A 66 -2.64 -32.28 3.93
N GLU A 67 -2.32 -32.89 5.07
CA GLU A 67 -2.54 -32.30 6.39
C GLU A 67 -1.73 -31.03 6.54
N ASP A 68 -0.41 -31.07 6.23
CA ASP A 68 0.46 -29.89 6.28
C ASP A 68 -0.01 -28.79 5.35
N LEU A 69 -0.50 -29.16 4.15
CA LEU A 69 -1.04 -28.18 3.19
C LEU A 69 -2.31 -27.54 3.74
N SER A 70 -3.23 -28.34 4.28
CA SER A 70 -4.49 -27.84 4.85
C SER A 70 -4.27 -26.88 6.02
N ASP A 71 -3.39 -27.24 6.95
CA ASP A 71 -3.07 -26.43 8.11
C ASP A 71 -2.41 -25.09 7.71
N LEU A 72 -1.48 -25.16 6.75
CA LEU A 72 -0.86 -23.96 6.20
C LEU A 72 -1.89 -23.03 5.53
N LEU A 73 -2.74 -23.57 4.67
CA LEU A 73 -3.76 -22.77 3.97
C LEU A 73 -4.77 -22.14 4.93
N ARG A 74 -5.06 -22.80 6.05
CA ARG A 74 -5.86 -22.22 7.13
C ARG A 74 -5.13 -21.03 7.76
N ALA A 75 -3.86 -21.19 8.12
CA ALA A 75 -3.05 -20.13 8.69
C ALA A 75 -2.87 -18.93 7.73
N VAL A 76 -2.73 -19.17 6.42
CA VAL A 76 -2.69 -18.13 5.41
C VAL A 76 -4.01 -17.35 5.34
N LYS A 77 -5.16 -18.05 5.40
CA LYS A 77 -6.48 -17.40 5.45
C LYS A 77 -6.62 -16.52 6.70
N ASP A 78 -6.27 -17.05 7.86
CA ASP A 78 -6.34 -16.32 9.13
C ASP A 78 -5.46 -15.07 9.08
N TRP A 79 -4.26 -15.17 8.54
CA TRP A 79 -3.38 -14.01 8.33
C TRP A 79 -3.97 -12.97 7.40
N LEU A 80 -4.41 -13.36 6.20
CA LEU A 80 -4.90 -12.43 5.19
C LEU A 80 -6.21 -11.74 5.57
N TYR A 81 -7.08 -12.43 6.31
CA TYR A 81 -8.38 -11.90 6.77
C TYR A 81 -8.35 -11.33 8.18
N THR A 82 -7.17 -11.14 8.78
CA THR A 82 -7.04 -10.41 10.03
C THR A 82 -7.46 -8.95 9.82
N GLU A 83 -8.43 -8.46 10.57
CA GLU A 83 -8.98 -7.09 10.50
C GLU A 83 -9.33 -6.64 9.06
N PRO A 84 -10.26 -7.32 8.37
CA PRO A 84 -10.54 -7.09 6.95
C PRO A 84 -11.22 -5.75 6.66
N ASP A 85 -11.59 -4.99 7.67
CA ASP A 85 -12.20 -3.67 7.64
C ASP A 85 -11.18 -2.52 7.72
N ARG A 86 -9.88 -2.83 7.78
CA ARG A 86 -8.79 -1.85 7.92
C ARG A 86 -7.75 -1.96 6.83
N TYR A 87 -7.15 -0.82 6.52
CA TYR A 87 -5.99 -0.77 5.64
C TYR A 87 -4.72 -1.12 6.41
N HIS A 88 -4.02 -2.14 5.97
CA HIS A 88 -2.73 -2.55 6.50
C HIS A 88 -1.60 -2.16 5.56
N GLU A 89 -0.40 -2.09 6.10
CA GLU A 89 0.81 -1.85 5.34
C GLU A 89 1.15 -3.05 4.46
N ILE A 90 1.45 -2.76 3.19
CA ILE A 90 1.92 -3.75 2.22
C ILE A 90 3.27 -3.29 1.70
N THR A 91 4.26 -4.14 1.80
CA THR A 91 5.58 -3.93 1.21
C THR A 91 5.92 -5.09 0.27
N ASP A 92 6.82 -4.84 -0.66
CA ASP A 92 7.20 -5.79 -1.68
C ASP A 92 8.72 -5.84 -1.83
N SER A 93 9.28 -7.03 -1.98
CA SER A 93 10.72 -7.22 -2.19
C SER A 93 11.20 -6.70 -3.54
N TYR A 94 10.29 -6.48 -4.50
CA TYR A 94 10.59 -5.93 -5.81
C TYR A 94 10.66 -4.40 -5.83
N ASP A 95 9.99 -3.76 -4.86
CA ASP A 95 9.96 -2.30 -4.71
C ASP A 95 10.18 -1.93 -3.24
N SER A 96 11.35 -2.27 -2.74
CA SER A 96 11.70 -2.21 -1.31
C SER A 96 11.70 -0.81 -0.72
N LEU A 97 11.78 0.23 -1.56
CA LEU A 97 11.81 1.63 -1.12
C LEU A 97 10.43 2.18 -0.77
N TYR A 98 9.38 1.53 -1.26
CA TYR A 98 8.01 2.01 -1.13
C TYR A 98 7.13 1.03 -0.37
N LEU A 99 6.05 1.57 0.18
CA LEU A 99 4.97 0.81 0.78
C LEU A 99 3.62 1.33 0.28
N ARG A 100 2.61 0.50 0.44
CA ARG A 100 1.20 0.81 0.16
C ARG A 100 0.36 0.52 1.39
N TYR A 101 -0.82 1.10 1.41
CA TYR A 101 -1.87 0.72 2.36
C TYR A 101 -2.98 0.03 1.58
N GLY A 102 -3.25 -1.22 1.91
CA GLY A 102 -4.26 -2.02 1.25
C GLY A 102 -5.00 -2.94 2.23
N VAL A 103 -6.10 -3.47 1.75
CA VAL A 103 -6.91 -4.47 2.45
C VAL A 103 -7.17 -5.63 1.49
N ILE A 104 -7.25 -6.84 2.02
CA ILE A 104 -7.63 -8.01 1.23
C ILE A 104 -8.97 -7.77 0.55
N SER A 105 -9.11 -8.14 -0.71
CA SER A 105 -10.30 -7.91 -1.51
C SER A 105 -10.66 -9.13 -2.35
N GLY A 106 -11.92 -9.50 -2.30
CA GLY A 106 -12.42 -10.66 -3.02
C GLY A 106 -12.26 -11.97 -2.27
N SER A 107 -12.70 -13.05 -2.89
CA SER A 107 -12.54 -14.42 -2.40
C SER A 107 -11.11 -14.90 -2.59
N LEU A 108 -10.68 -15.82 -1.75
CA LEU A 108 -9.44 -16.54 -1.91
C LEU A 108 -9.77 -17.94 -2.42
N ASP A 109 -9.80 -18.08 -3.74
CA ASP A 109 -10.07 -19.36 -4.39
C ASP A 109 -8.74 -20.14 -4.51
N ILE A 110 -8.65 -21.25 -3.80
CA ILE A 110 -7.44 -22.07 -3.72
C ILE A 110 -7.66 -23.32 -4.56
N GLU A 111 -6.88 -23.44 -5.60
CA GLU A 111 -6.80 -24.66 -6.41
C GLU A 111 -5.77 -25.62 -5.80
N ASP A 112 -6.22 -26.81 -5.42
CA ASP A 112 -5.34 -27.87 -4.95
C ASP A 112 -4.96 -28.77 -6.10
N GLN A 113 -3.66 -28.87 -6.36
CA GLN A 113 -3.09 -29.73 -7.38
C GLN A 113 -2.37 -30.92 -6.74
N LEU A 114 -2.83 -32.11 -7.07
CA LEU A 114 -2.24 -33.38 -6.64
C LEU A 114 -2.15 -33.52 -5.09
N ASN A 115 -3.00 -32.85 -4.33
CA ASN A 115 -2.97 -32.83 -2.86
C ASN A 115 -1.60 -32.41 -2.26
N LYS A 116 -0.82 -31.64 -2.99
CA LYS A 116 0.53 -31.18 -2.59
C LYS A 116 0.84 -29.74 -2.91
N VAL A 117 0.12 -29.16 -3.85
CA VAL A 117 0.37 -27.81 -4.32
C VAL A 117 -0.91 -27.01 -4.26
N GLY A 118 -0.92 -25.95 -3.46
CA GLY A 118 -2.00 -24.96 -3.43
C GLY A 118 -1.64 -23.77 -4.31
N CYS A 119 -2.45 -23.46 -5.31
CA CYS A 119 -2.30 -22.28 -6.18
C CYS A 119 -3.47 -21.33 -5.93
N PHE A 120 -3.18 -20.04 -5.76
CA PHE A 120 -4.22 -19.03 -5.55
C PHE A 120 -3.72 -17.62 -5.87
N THR A 121 -4.68 -16.71 -6.03
CA THR A 121 -4.39 -15.29 -6.25
C THR A 121 -4.84 -14.47 -5.05
N VAL A 122 -3.89 -13.75 -4.46
CA VAL A 122 -4.15 -12.77 -3.40
C VAL A 122 -4.39 -11.42 -4.05
N THR A 123 -5.55 -10.81 -3.79
CA THR A 123 -5.91 -9.50 -4.32
C THR A 123 -6.07 -8.50 -3.19
N PHE A 124 -5.33 -7.40 -3.27
CA PHE A 124 -5.47 -6.28 -2.35
C PHE A 124 -6.12 -5.09 -3.03
N ASN A 125 -7.06 -4.45 -2.34
CA ASN A 125 -7.59 -3.14 -2.71
C ASN A 125 -6.75 -2.07 -2.00
N CYS A 126 -5.85 -1.43 -2.74
CA CYS A 126 -4.86 -0.51 -2.21
C CYS A 126 -5.29 0.94 -2.39
N LYS A 127 -4.91 1.81 -1.45
CA LYS A 127 -4.98 3.26 -1.63
C LYS A 127 -4.16 3.65 -2.87
N PRO A 128 -4.53 4.72 -3.58
CA PRO A 128 -3.92 5.07 -4.86
C PRO A 128 -2.45 5.46 -4.75
N TYR A 129 -2.03 5.99 -3.60
CA TYR A 129 -0.66 6.47 -3.41
C TYR A 129 0.24 5.41 -2.79
N ARG A 130 1.48 5.39 -3.26
CA ARG A 130 2.59 4.72 -2.59
C ARG A 130 3.33 5.70 -1.69
N TYR A 131 3.94 5.20 -0.64
CA TYR A 131 4.67 6.01 0.32
C TYR A 131 6.12 5.56 0.37
N LYS A 132 7.04 6.50 0.28
CA LYS A 132 8.45 6.19 0.44
C LYS A 132 8.73 5.89 1.91
N LYS A 133 9.41 4.78 2.21
CA LYS A 133 9.69 4.35 3.58
C LYS A 133 10.50 5.40 4.36
N ASP A 134 11.49 6.04 3.71
CA ASP A 134 12.25 7.13 4.31
C ASP A 134 11.37 8.31 4.76
N GLY A 135 10.24 8.53 4.08
CA GLY A 135 9.29 9.58 4.43
C GLY A 135 8.48 9.31 5.70
N LEU A 136 8.55 8.09 6.25
CA LEU A 136 7.94 7.74 7.53
C LEU A 136 8.91 8.00 8.70
N LEU A 137 10.19 8.21 8.42
CA LEU A 137 11.19 8.49 9.45
C LEU A 137 11.01 9.93 9.95
N GLU A 138 11.03 10.09 11.27
CA GLU A 138 11.02 11.40 11.91
C GLU A 138 12.30 12.16 11.58
N THR A 139 12.15 13.38 11.07
CA THR A 139 13.27 14.27 10.81
C THR A 139 13.14 15.51 11.70
N SER A 140 14.16 15.78 12.50
CA SER A 140 14.22 16.99 13.31
C SER A 140 14.56 18.19 12.43
N VAL A 141 13.79 19.26 12.52
CA VAL A 141 14.03 20.51 11.79
C VAL A 141 13.91 21.69 12.71
N THR A 142 14.70 22.72 12.45
CA THR A 142 14.70 23.96 13.19
C THR A 142 13.81 25.00 12.51
N SER A 143 13.43 26.03 13.24
CA SER A 143 12.68 27.16 12.67
C SER A 143 13.44 27.78 11.49
N GLY A 144 12.74 28.01 10.36
CA GLY A 144 13.31 28.53 9.13
C GLY A 144 13.93 27.50 8.19
N SER A 145 13.98 26.22 8.57
CA SER A 145 14.45 25.15 7.67
C SER A 145 13.43 24.89 6.57
N SER A 146 13.93 24.64 5.35
CA SER A 146 13.11 24.19 4.23
C SER A 146 13.12 22.69 4.11
N LEU A 147 11.94 22.09 3.91
CA LEU A 147 11.79 20.67 3.60
C LEU A 147 11.48 20.51 2.11
N PHE A 148 12.24 19.67 1.46
CA PHE A 148 12.07 19.38 0.04
C PHE A 148 11.37 18.02 -0.12
N ASN A 149 10.28 17.99 -0.89
CA ASN A 149 9.65 16.75 -1.32
C ASN A 149 10.19 16.38 -2.71
N PRO A 150 10.97 15.30 -2.85
CA PRO A 150 11.53 14.89 -4.14
C PRO A 150 10.52 14.22 -5.07
N GLU A 151 9.30 13.96 -4.58
CA GLU A 151 8.27 13.22 -5.30
C GLU A 151 7.36 14.15 -6.10
N ALA A 152 6.76 13.63 -7.19
CA ALA A 152 5.92 14.40 -8.11
C ALA A 152 4.61 14.88 -7.46
N PHE A 153 4.11 14.17 -6.47
CA PHE A 153 2.87 14.53 -5.77
C PHE A 153 3.14 15.19 -4.42
N SER A 154 2.28 16.14 -4.09
CA SER A 154 2.37 16.86 -2.82
C SER A 154 2.16 15.91 -1.64
N ALA A 155 3.03 15.98 -0.65
CA ALA A 155 2.87 15.30 0.63
C ALA A 155 2.19 16.22 1.65
N LYS A 156 1.39 15.62 2.53
CA LYS A 156 0.86 16.31 3.71
C LYS A 156 1.73 15.92 4.91
N PRO A 157 2.65 16.80 5.36
CA PRO A 157 3.51 16.48 6.49
C PRO A 157 2.71 16.43 7.79
N LEU A 158 3.05 15.47 8.67
CA LEU A 158 2.64 15.51 10.06
C LEU A 158 3.70 16.26 10.85
N ILE A 159 3.32 17.37 11.46
CA ILE A 159 4.24 18.22 12.24
C ILE A 159 3.96 17.98 13.71
N THR A 160 4.96 17.51 14.46
CA THR A 160 4.89 17.36 15.90
C THR A 160 5.75 18.43 16.56
N LEU A 161 5.15 19.25 17.42
CA LEU A 161 5.84 20.26 18.20
C LEU A 161 6.03 19.73 19.62
N THR A 162 7.28 19.68 20.07
CA THR A 162 7.62 19.34 21.46
C THR A 162 8.34 20.50 22.11
N GLY A 163 7.82 20.97 23.23
CA GLY A 163 8.42 22.07 24.00
C GLY A 163 7.50 22.54 25.12
N SER A 164 8.06 23.23 26.10
CA SER A 164 7.33 23.96 27.14
C SER A 164 7.54 25.45 26.93
N GLY A 165 6.47 26.21 26.68
CA GLY A 165 6.57 27.65 26.46
C GLY A 165 5.22 28.28 26.11
N ASP A 166 5.14 29.61 26.16
CA ASP A 166 3.99 30.34 25.71
C ASP A 166 3.97 30.36 24.18
N PHE A 167 2.96 29.75 23.57
CA PHE A 167 2.78 29.67 22.10
C PHE A 167 2.61 31.06 21.42
N ARG A 168 2.57 32.12 22.17
CA ARG A 168 2.48 33.49 21.64
C ARG A 168 3.82 34.09 21.24
N LYS A 169 4.95 33.45 21.62
CA LYS A 169 6.31 33.82 21.18
C LYS A 169 7.07 32.53 20.86
N PRO A 170 7.36 32.25 19.59
CA PRO A 170 8.14 31.06 19.23
C PRO A 170 9.59 31.26 19.68
N ALA A 171 9.92 30.84 20.89
CA ALA A 171 11.28 30.55 21.28
C ALA A 171 11.59 29.15 20.77
N ALA A 172 12.67 29.00 20.02
CA ALA A 172 13.29 27.79 19.51
C ALA A 172 12.61 26.45 19.91
N ALA A 173 11.47 26.16 19.29
CA ALA A 173 10.84 24.85 19.44
C ALA A 173 11.50 23.90 18.43
N THR A 174 12.02 22.79 18.91
CA THR A 174 12.44 21.71 18.02
C THR A 174 11.18 21.10 17.43
N THR A 175 10.95 21.34 16.16
CA THR A 175 9.78 20.83 15.44
C THR A 175 10.19 19.53 14.78
N LYS A 176 9.58 18.42 15.16
CA LYS A 176 9.72 17.14 14.45
C LYS A 176 8.68 17.06 13.36
N TYR A 177 9.11 16.86 12.12
CA TYR A 177 8.21 16.67 10.99
C TYR A 177 8.20 15.20 10.58
N LEU A 178 7.05 14.57 10.60
CA LEU A 178 6.82 13.32 9.90
C LEU A 178 6.38 13.65 8.47
N VAL A 179 7.30 13.64 7.54
CA VAL A 179 6.98 13.89 6.13
C VAL A 179 6.52 12.58 5.51
N ARG A 180 5.22 12.38 5.44
CA ARG A 180 4.65 11.31 4.60
C ARG A 180 4.76 11.76 3.15
N LYS A 181 5.78 11.28 2.45
CA LYS A 181 5.97 11.53 1.03
C LYS A 181 5.10 10.55 0.27
N SER A 182 4.04 11.04 -0.38
CA SER A 182 3.21 10.23 -1.26
C SER A 182 3.76 10.28 -2.68
N LEU A 183 3.79 9.14 -3.32
CA LEU A 183 4.13 9.01 -4.72
C LEU A 183 2.91 8.95 -5.61
N SER A 184 3.19 9.32 -6.83
CA SER A 184 2.41 9.16 -8.05
C SER A 184 1.82 7.79 -8.27
N PRO A 185 0.71 7.75 -8.98
CA PRO A 185 0.21 6.53 -9.59
C PRO A 185 1.23 5.90 -10.53
#